data_54241e9d9539062c17595434e7798962
#
_entry.id   54241e9d9539062c17595434e7798962
#
_cell.length_a   1.000
_cell.length_b   1.000
_cell.length_c   1.000
_cell.angle_alpha   90.00
_cell.angle_beta   90.00
_cell.angle_gamma   90.00
#
_symmetry.space_group_name_H-M   'P 1'
#
loop_
_entity.id
_entity.type
_entity.pdbx_description
1 polymer ?
#
loop_
_entity_poly.entity_id
_entity_poly.type
_entity_poly.pdbx_seq_one_letter_code
_entity_poly.pdbx_strand_id
1 'polypeptide(L)'
;MKKTIIFSAPYMMTSVERFRKVLEGHYGIEMIVPDVKQKLLEDDIIKYAGQFDGTICGDDEYSARVIEACSPRLKVVSKWGTGIDAIDKEACKKFGVMIGNTLNAFTIPVSETAIGYMLSFARSLPFMDRTMHEGKWDKPAITTLSETTVGIIGCGNIGQAVARRIRPFGTRILVNDIVPVKPDFLIENHIEQVPLEQLLRESDFVTCHTDLNPTSRHLINEKTLSMMKPTAVLINTSRGPVIDEKALAEALAAGKIAGAAMDVFETEPLPMDSPLRSMPNVLIAPHNCNFSPVACERVHWNTIRNLLIGLGIPHDDLDEVKKSF
;
A
#
# COMPACT_ATOMS: atom_id res chain seq x y z
N MET A 1 -20.68 1.38 30.76
CA MET A 1 -19.64 2.44 30.65
C MET A 1 -19.61 2.93 29.22
N LYS A 2 -19.42 4.22 29.02
CA LYS A 2 -19.26 4.82 27.70
C LYS A 2 -17.98 4.28 27.06
N LYS A 3 -18.02 3.90 25.78
CA LYS A 3 -16.86 3.42 25.05
C LYS A 3 -16.01 4.59 24.60
N THR A 4 -14.70 4.42 24.60
CA THR A 4 -13.72 5.44 24.16
C THR A 4 -12.81 4.83 23.13
N ILE A 5 -12.45 5.57 22.09
CA ILE A 5 -11.52 5.12 21.05
C ILE A 5 -10.41 6.12 20.78
N ILE A 6 -9.27 5.65 20.28
CA ILE A 6 -8.29 6.48 19.58
C ILE A 6 -8.69 6.57 18.11
N PHE A 7 -8.70 7.78 17.56
CA PHE A 7 -8.99 8.04 16.16
C PHE A 7 -7.78 8.72 15.52
N SER A 8 -6.99 7.97 14.76
CA SER A 8 -5.68 8.38 14.23
C SER A 8 -5.49 8.11 12.73
N ALA A 9 -6.48 7.53 12.04
CA ALA A 9 -6.36 7.23 10.63
C ALA A 9 -6.20 8.50 9.76
N PRO A 10 -5.04 8.76 9.11
CA PRO A 10 -4.76 10.03 8.43
C PRO A 10 -5.79 10.41 7.36
N TYR A 11 -6.23 9.44 6.56
CA TYR A 11 -7.23 9.66 5.51
C TYR A 11 -8.63 10.03 6.02
N MET A 12 -8.92 9.80 7.30
CA MET A 12 -10.18 10.19 7.94
C MET A 12 -10.07 11.51 8.70
N MET A 13 -8.86 11.98 9.00
CA MET A 13 -8.61 13.20 9.79
C MET A 13 -9.15 14.46 9.11
N THR A 14 -9.08 14.55 7.79
CA THR A 14 -9.63 15.69 7.03
C THR A 14 -11.14 15.86 7.20
N SER A 15 -11.83 14.81 7.62
CA SER A 15 -13.28 14.77 7.84
C SER A 15 -13.64 14.35 9.27
N VAL A 16 -12.76 14.59 10.24
CA VAL A 16 -12.91 14.15 11.64
C VAL A 16 -14.26 14.59 12.25
N GLU A 17 -14.70 15.80 11.98
CA GLU A 17 -15.95 16.31 12.51
C GLU A 17 -17.19 15.58 11.95
N ARG A 18 -17.13 15.09 10.72
CA ARG A 18 -18.15 14.21 10.15
C ARG A 18 -18.23 12.91 10.95
N PHE A 19 -17.09 12.28 11.21
CA PHE A 19 -17.04 11.02 11.96
C PHE A 19 -17.32 11.21 13.44
N ARG A 20 -17.01 12.38 14.01
CA ARG A 20 -17.41 12.74 15.37
C ARG A 20 -18.94 12.74 15.52
N LYS A 21 -19.68 13.31 14.58
CA LYS A 21 -21.15 13.26 14.60
C LYS A 21 -21.69 11.84 14.55
N VAL A 22 -21.03 10.94 13.81
CA VAL A 22 -21.40 9.52 13.74
C VAL A 22 -21.04 8.82 15.04
N LEU A 23 -19.80 8.87 15.47
CA LEU A 23 -19.29 8.07 16.58
C LEU A 23 -19.77 8.61 17.94
N GLU A 24 -19.62 9.90 18.21
CA GLU A 24 -20.06 10.50 19.48
C GLU A 24 -21.55 10.79 19.46
N GLY A 25 -22.06 11.38 18.36
CA GLY A 25 -23.45 11.83 18.28
C GLY A 25 -24.46 10.67 18.15
N HIS A 26 -24.17 9.69 17.30
CA HIS A 26 -25.11 8.60 17.05
C HIS A 26 -24.83 7.36 17.93
N TYR A 27 -23.57 6.89 17.95
CA TYR A 27 -23.21 5.66 18.69
C TYR A 27 -22.74 5.92 20.15
N GLY A 28 -22.61 7.16 20.58
CA GLY A 28 -22.20 7.51 21.94
C GLY A 28 -20.77 7.11 22.31
N ILE A 29 -19.87 6.96 21.32
CA ILE A 29 -18.48 6.57 21.48
C ILE A 29 -17.63 7.83 21.62
N GLU A 30 -16.86 7.96 22.68
CA GLU A 30 -15.93 9.08 22.86
C GLU A 30 -14.69 8.93 21.97
N MET A 31 -14.22 10.02 21.40
CA MET A 31 -13.06 10.04 20.54
C MET A 31 -11.88 10.78 21.17
N ILE A 32 -10.77 10.09 21.36
CA ILE A 32 -9.45 10.68 21.58
C ILE A 32 -8.83 10.87 20.19
N VAL A 33 -8.58 12.12 19.82
CA VAL A 33 -8.00 12.46 18.50
C VAL A 33 -6.61 13.04 18.75
N PRO A 34 -5.54 12.23 18.70
CA PRO A 34 -4.18 12.71 18.86
C PRO A 34 -3.73 13.55 17.67
N ASP A 35 -2.73 14.40 17.88
CA ASP A 35 -2.02 15.06 16.77
C ASP A 35 -1.14 14.03 16.06
N VAL A 36 -1.57 13.61 14.86
CA VAL A 36 -0.89 12.61 14.07
C VAL A 36 -0.60 13.14 12.67
N LYS A 37 0.65 13.05 12.22
CA LYS A 37 1.04 13.43 10.85
C LYS A 37 0.87 12.26 9.88
N GLN A 38 1.47 11.12 10.19
CA GLN A 38 1.44 9.91 9.35
C GLN A 38 0.98 8.68 10.14
N LYS A 39 1.57 8.41 11.30
CA LYS A 39 1.25 7.30 12.18
C LYS A 39 1.61 7.63 13.62
N LEU A 40 1.03 6.91 14.57
CA LEU A 40 1.47 6.87 15.96
C LEU A 40 2.52 5.78 16.16
N LEU A 41 3.59 6.11 16.88
CA LEU A 41 4.59 5.17 17.32
C LEU A 41 4.12 4.48 18.61
N GLU A 42 4.79 3.39 19.01
CA GLU A 42 4.45 2.61 20.21
C GLU A 42 4.27 3.48 21.45
N ASP A 43 5.26 4.35 21.73
CA ASP A 43 5.21 5.19 22.93
C ASP A 43 4.09 6.23 22.90
N ASP A 44 3.67 6.68 21.72
CA ASP A 44 2.54 7.59 21.58
C ASP A 44 1.22 6.91 21.92
N ILE A 45 1.05 5.64 21.54
CA ILE A 45 -0.15 4.87 21.85
C ILE A 45 -0.18 4.48 23.34
N ILE A 46 0.96 4.07 23.91
CA ILE A 46 1.06 3.63 25.30
C ILE A 46 0.70 4.75 26.30
N LYS A 47 0.89 6.02 25.95
CA LYS A 47 0.43 7.17 26.77
C LYS A 47 -1.08 7.12 27.07
N TYR A 48 -1.85 6.46 26.23
CA TYR A 48 -3.29 6.28 26.37
C TYR A 48 -3.68 4.92 26.95
N ALA A 49 -2.72 4.09 27.39
CA ALA A 49 -3.02 2.76 27.91
C ALA A 49 -4.06 2.82 29.04
N GLY A 50 -5.02 1.92 29.01
CA GLY A 50 -6.13 1.89 29.96
C GLY A 50 -7.21 2.96 29.77
N GLN A 51 -7.12 3.83 28.76
CA GLN A 51 -8.08 4.91 28.53
C GLN A 51 -9.04 4.64 27.37
N PHE A 52 -8.77 3.69 26.46
CA PHE A 52 -9.57 3.43 25.27
C PHE A 52 -9.91 1.94 25.11
N ASP A 53 -11.06 1.68 24.49
CA ASP A 53 -11.62 0.34 24.25
C ASP A 53 -11.33 -0.17 22.82
N GLY A 54 -11.08 0.74 21.90
CA GLY A 54 -10.81 0.41 20.49
C GLY A 54 -10.10 1.55 19.75
N THR A 55 -9.73 1.29 18.52
CA THR A 55 -9.07 2.32 17.70
C THR A 55 -9.53 2.28 16.26
N ILE A 56 -9.56 3.44 15.62
CA ILE A 56 -9.54 3.63 14.16
C ILE A 56 -8.16 4.18 13.83
N CYS A 57 -7.32 3.34 13.21
CA CYS A 57 -5.89 3.64 12.97
C CYS A 57 -5.51 3.58 11.48
N GLY A 58 -4.42 4.26 11.15
CA GLY A 58 -3.67 4.08 9.91
C GLY A 58 -2.61 2.97 10.05
N ASP A 59 -1.36 3.30 9.75
CA ASP A 59 -0.21 2.40 9.90
C ASP A 59 0.46 2.52 11.29
N ASP A 60 -0.33 2.82 12.31
CA ASP A 60 0.09 2.95 13.70
C ASP A 60 0.69 1.64 14.24
N GLU A 61 1.70 1.74 15.09
CA GLU A 61 2.50 0.60 15.55
C GLU A 61 1.83 -0.15 16.72
N TYR A 62 0.92 -1.06 16.39
CA TYR A 62 0.28 -1.96 17.37
C TYR A 62 1.11 -3.24 17.57
N SER A 63 2.33 -3.09 18.11
CA SER A 63 3.22 -4.21 18.46
C SER A 63 2.70 -5.03 19.66
N ALA A 64 3.35 -6.15 19.96
CA ALA A 64 3.04 -6.97 21.11
C ALA A 64 3.09 -6.16 22.43
N ARG A 65 4.05 -5.26 22.56
CA ARG A 65 4.21 -4.35 23.72
C ARG A 65 3.01 -3.43 23.88
N VAL A 66 2.52 -2.84 22.78
CA VAL A 66 1.36 -1.95 22.78
C VAL A 66 0.09 -2.69 23.12
N ILE A 67 -0.15 -3.85 22.47
CA ILE A 67 -1.32 -4.69 22.73
C ILE A 67 -1.38 -5.12 24.20
N GLU A 68 -0.26 -5.58 24.76
CA GLU A 68 -0.17 -5.96 26.18
C GLU A 68 -0.45 -4.78 27.10
N ALA A 69 0.20 -3.62 26.88
CA ALA A 69 0.02 -2.42 27.70
C ALA A 69 -1.43 -1.88 27.68
N CYS A 70 -2.12 -2.00 26.55
CA CYS A 70 -3.50 -1.52 26.41
C CYS A 70 -4.56 -2.55 26.83
N SER A 71 -4.17 -3.80 27.07
CA SER A 71 -5.07 -4.86 27.53
C SER A 71 -5.29 -4.79 29.07
N PRO A 72 -6.43 -5.25 29.59
CA PRO A 72 -7.54 -5.92 28.88
C PRO A 72 -8.59 -4.95 28.30
N ARG A 73 -8.39 -3.63 28.37
CA ARG A 73 -9.40 -2.66 27.96
C ARG A 73 -9.55 -2.60 26.44
N LEU A 74 -8.44 -2.64 25.68
CA LEU A 74 -8.46 -2.68 24.23
C LEU A 74 -9.17 -3.95 23.72
N LYS A 75 -10.18 -3.79 22.87
CA LYS A 75 -11.00 -4.86 22.31
C LYS A 75 -10.85 -4.99 20.79
N VAL A 76 -10.55 -3.88 20.11
CA VAL A 76 -10.47 -3.87 18.64
C VAL A 76 -9.45 -2.87 18.13
N VAL A 77 -8.66 -3.32 17.16
CA VAL A 77 -7.83 -2.46 16.30
C VAL A 77 -8.49 -2.46 14.92
N SER A 78 -9.20 -1.38 14.59
CA SER A 78 -9.86 -1.20 13.30
C SER A 78 -8.95 -0.41 12.37
N LYS A 79 -8.27 -1.14 11.48
CA LYS A 79 -7.31 -0.60 10.52
C LYS A 79 -8.03 0.00 9.31
N TRP A 80 -7.76 1.27 9.03
CA TRP A 80 -8.15 1.90 7.78
C TRP A 80 -7.25 1.39 6.65
N GLY A 81 -7.79 0.53 5.80
CA GLY A 81 -7.05 -0.06 4.68
C GLY A 81 -6.94 -1.58 4.74
N THR A 82 -6.05 -2.14 3.93
CA THR A 82 -5.91 -3.60 3.74
C THR A 82 -4.76 -4.18 4.56
N GLY A 83 -3.58 -3.55 4.53
CA GLY A 83 -2.36 -4.07 5.18
C GLY A 83 -2.45 -4.01 6.70
N ILE A 84 -2.03 -5.07 7.37
CA ILE A 84 -2.01 -5.19 8.84
C ILE A 84 -0.64 -5.60 9.36
N ASP A 85 0.39 -5.26 8.62
CA ASP A 85 1.79 -5.58 8.94
C ASP A 85 2.33 -4.82 10.16
N ALA A 86 1.73 -3.67 10.52
CA ALA A 86 2.04 -2.91 11.72
C ALA A 86 1.30 -3.42 12.99
N ILE A 87 0.50 -4.49 12.90
CA ILE A 87 -0.29 -5.04 14.00
C ILE A 87 0.20 -6.45 14.33
N ASP A 88 0.59 -6.67 15.59
CA ASP A 88 1.00 -7.99 16.06
C ASP A 88 -0.22 -8.92 16.23
N LYS A 89 -0.36 -9.85 15.29
CA LYS A 89 -1.50 -10.76 15.22
C LYS A 89 -1.51 -11.77 16.37
N GLU A 90 -0.35 -12.24 16.79
CA GLU A 90 -0.23 -13.22 17.87
C GLU A 90 -0.55 -12.59 19.23
N ALA A 91 -0.08 -11.37 19.46
CA ALA A 91 -0.46 -10.63 20.66
C ALA A 91 -1.96 -10.32 20.67
N CYS A 92 -2.53 -9.86 19.56
CA CYS A 92 -3.98 -9.64 19.45
C CYS A 92 -4.78 -10.91 19.80
N LYS A 93 -4.37 -12.05 19.25
CA LYS A 93 -4.98 -13.36 19.56
C LYS A 93 -4.85 -13.73 21.03
N LYS A 94 -3.65 -13.55 21.61
CA LYS A 94 -3.35 -13.84 23.04
C LYS A 94 -4.23 -13.01 23.98
N PHE A 95 -4.44 -11.74 23.68
CA PHE A 95 -5.18 -10.81 24.55
C PHE A 95 -6.66 -10.65 24.16
N GLY A 96 -7.14 -11.38 23.14
CA GLY A 96 -8.54 -11.32 22.69
C GLY A 96 -8.91 -9.98 22.04
N VAL A 97 -7.97 -9.35 21.35
CA VAL A 97 -8.18 -8.10 20.59
C VAL A 97 -8.54 -8.45 19.16
N MET A 98 -9.67 -7.95 18.69
CA MET A 98 -10.10 -8.13 17.29
C MET A 98 -9.28 -7.24 16.36
N ILE A 99 -8.86 -7.76 15.21
CA ILE A 99 -8.30 -6.97 14.12
C ILE A 99 -9.33 -6.86 13.02
N GLY A 100 -9.69 -5.62 12.64
CA GLY A 100 -10.56 -5.33 11.51
C GLY A 100 -9.81 -4.57 10.43
N ASN A 101 -9.91 -5.00 9.17
CA ASN A 101 -9.36 -4.28 8.01
C ASN A 101 -10.34 -4.37 6.83
N THR A 102 -10.04 -3.68 5.72
CA THR A 102 -10.85 -3.72 4.51
C THR A 102 -10.11 -4.41 3.39
N LEU A 103 -10.44 -5.67 3.15
CA LEU A 103 -9.88 -6.44 2.04
C LEU A 103 -10.36 -5.91 0.69
N ASN A 104 -9.52 -5.99 -0.32
CA ASN A 104 -9.81 -5.64 -1.73
C ASN A 104 -10.24 -4.18 -1.96
N ALA A 105 -10.12 -3.32 -0.97
CA ALA A 105 -10.59 -1.94 -1.08
C ALA A 105 -9.88 -1.16 -2.18
N PHE A 106 -8.60 -1.40 -2.34
CA PHE A 106 -7.69 -0.62 -3.18
C PHE A 106 -7.19 -1.36 -4.41
N THR A 107 -7.76 -2.53 -4.72
CA THR A 107 -7.31 -3.35 -5.86
C THR A 107 -7.32 -2.59 -7.18
N ILE A 108 -8.38 -1.80 -7.44
CA ILE A 108 -8.49 -1.02 -8.67
C ILE A 108 -7.52 0.16 -8.70
N PRO A 109 -7.56 1.13 -7.75
CA PRO A 109 -6.69 2.31 -7.85
C PRO A 109 -5.20 1.96 -7.84
N VAL A 110 -4.76 1.00 -7.01
CA VAL A 110 -3.36 0.58 -6.98
C VAL A 110 -2.93 -0.06 -8.31
N SER A 111 -3.77 -0.93 -8.89
CA SER A 111 -3.46 -1.53 -10.19
C SER A 111 -3.38 -0.49 -11.32
N GLU A 112 -4.23 0.52 -11.28
CA GLU A 112 -4.21 1.61 -12.27
C GLU A 112 -2.98 2.51 -12.09
N THR A 113 -2.58 2.81 -10.86
CA THR A 113 -1.34 3.55 -10.59
C THR A 113 -0.11 2.80 -11.08
N ALA A 114 -0.01 1.50 -10.84
CA ALA A 114 1.10 0.69 -11.33
C ALA A 114 1.20 0.73 -12.87
N ILE A 115 0.07 0.63 -13.57
CA ILE A 115 0.02 0.75 -15.04
C ILE A 115 0.35 2.18 -15.48
N GLY A 116 -0.12 3.18 -14.75
CA GLY A 116 0.23 4.58 -14.99
C GLY A 116 1.74 4.81 -14.95
N TYR A 117 2.45 4.21 -13.98
CA TYR A 117 3.90 4.24 -13.93
C TYR A 117 4.54 3.53 -15.12
N MET A 118 4.07 2.34 -15.51
CA MET A 118 4.57 1.65 -16.71
C MET A 118 4.45 2.52 -17.96
N LEU A 119 3.27 3.12 -18.19
CA LEU A 119 3.03 4.03 -19.31
C LEU A 119 3.87 5.30 -19.24
N SER A 120 4.07 5.85 -18.04
CA SER A 120 4.91 7.04 -17.83
C SER A 120 6.36 6.80 -18.27
N PHE A 121 6.92 5.64 -17.96
CA PHE A 121 8.27 5.26 -18.41
C PHE A 121 8.28 4.85 -19.89
N ALA A 122 7.40 3.95 -20.32
CA ALA A 122 7.37 3.48 -21.71
C ALA A 122 7.22 4.63 -22.71
N ARG A 123 6.40 5.63 -22.37
CA ARG A 123 6.13 6.80 -23.21
C ARG A 123 6.93 8.03 -22.82
N SER A 124 7.81 7.93 -21.81
CA SER A 124 8.67 9.03 -21.32
C SER A 124 7.90 10.32 -20.99
N LEU A 125 6.64 10.19 -20.51
CA LEU A 125 5.74 11.33 -20.35
C LEU A 125 6.27 12.39 -19.38
N PRO A 126 6.72 12.05 -18.14
CA PRO A 126 7.22 13.06 -17.20
C PRO A 126 8.52 13.74 -17.67
N PHE A 127 9.34 13.03 -18.45
CA PHE A 127 10.55 13.62 -19.02
C PHE A 127 10.21 14.65 -20.10
N MET A 128 9.37 14.27 -21.07
CA MET A 128 8.97 15.17 -22.16
C MET A 128 8.24 16.41 -21.61
N ASP A 129 7.32 16.25 -20.68
CA ASP A 129 6.61 17.36 -20.03
C ASP A 129 7.60 18.34 -19.41
N ARG A 130 8.53 17.85 -18.57
CA ARG A 130 9.53 18.68 -17.91
C ARG A 130 10.41 19.43 -18.91
N THR A 131 10.96 18.75 -19.93
CA THR A 131 11.85 19.39 -20.90
C THR A 131 11.12 20.40 -21.78
N MET A 132 9.85 20.18 -22.10
CA MET A 132 9.00 21.17 -22.80
C MET A 132 8.78 22.42 -21.94
N HIS A 133 8.53 22.29 -20.66
CA HIS A 133 8.44 23.44 -19.74
C HIS A 133 9.75 24.19 -19.59
N GLU A 134 10.91 23.51 -19.76
CA GLU A 134 12.23 24.13 -19.82
C GLU A 134 12.55 24.78 -21.19
N GLY A 135 11.62 24.79 -22.13
CA GLY A 135 11.79 25.37 -23.46
C GLY A 135 12.60 24.48 -24.43
N LYS A 136 12.82 23.21 -24.10
CA LYS A 136 13.51 22.24 -24.97
C LYS A 136 12.50 21.54 -25.91
N TRP A 137 13.01 20.95 -26.98
CA TRP A 137 12.24 20.19 -27.97
C TRP A 137 12.85 18.80 -28.17
N ASP A 138 13.00 18.05 -27.07
CA ASP A 138 13.66 16.76 -27.07
C ASP A 138 12.69 15.63 -27.48
N LYS A 139 13.17 14.71 -28.33
CA LYS A 139 12.42 13.54 -28.79
C LYS A 139 13.15 12.26 -28.32
N PRO A 140 12.94 11.81 -27.08
CA PRO A 140 13.58 10.60 -26.58
C PRO A 140 13.10 9.36 -27.35
N ALA A 141 13.88 8.31 -27.36
CA ALA A 141 13.43 6.99 -27.76
C ALA A 141 12.38 6.49 -26.76
N ILE A 142 11.24 6.06 -27.28
CA ILE A 142 10.11 5.55 -26.50
C ILE A 142 9.69 4.18 -27.03
N THR A 143 9.02 3.39 -26.19
CA THR A 143 8.51 2.07 -26.54
C THR A 143 7.01 1.95 -26.28
N THR A 144 6.37 0.89 -26.74
CA THR A 144 4.99 0.56 -26.39
C THR A 144 4.96 -0.65 -25.46
N LEU A 145 3.91 -0.78 -24.64
CA LEU A 145 3.80 -1.93 -23.75
C LEU A 145 3.73 -3.26 -24.53
N SER A 146 3.19 -3.27 -25.73
CA SER A 146 3.15 -4.46 -26.61
C SER A 146 4.54 -4.99 -27.02
N GLU A 147 5.57 -4.15 -26.93
CA GLU A 147 6.96 -4.51 -27.24
C GLU A 147 7.75 -4.97 -26.01
N THR A 148 7.08 -5.04 -24.84
CA THR A 148 7.73 -5.27 -23.54
C THR A 148 7.19 -6.51 -22.85
N THR A 149 7.98 -7.00 -21.88
CA THR A 149 7.58 -8.02 -20.92
C THR A 149 7.36 -7.38 -19.55
N VAL A 150 6.21 -7.65 -18.93
CA VAL A 150 5.91 -7.20 -17.57
C VAL A 150 5.99 -8.37 -16.61
N GLY A 151 6.85 -8.26 -15.61
CA GLY A 151 6.99 -9.19 -14.50
C GLY A 151 6.23 -8.69 -13.26
N ILE A 152 5.31 -9.51 -12.78
CA ILE A 152 4.48 -9.21 -11.60
C ILE A 152 4.93 -10.10 -10.45
N ILE A 153 5.47 -9.51 -9.39
CA ILE A 153 5.86 -10.20 -8.16
C ILE A 153 4.72 -10.10 -7.15
N GLY A 154 4.10 -11.22 -6.83
CA GLY A 154 2.87 -11.31 -6.05
C GLY A 154 1.62 -11.27 -6.95
N CYS A 155 0.98 -12.44 -7.14
CA CYS A 155 -0.21 -12.62 -7.96
C CYS A 155 -1.49 -12.74 -7.11
N GLY A 156 -1.56 -11.95 -6.03
CA GLY A 156 -2.76 -11.76 -5.21
C GLY A 156 -3.79 -10.88 -5.91
N ASN A 157 -4.70 -10.27 -5.16
CA ASN A 157 -5.80 -9.46 -5.71
C ASN A 157 -5.31 -8.30 -6.59
N ILE A 158 -4.26 -7.58 -6.17
CA ILE A 158 -3.71 -6.45 -6.92
C ILE A 158 -2.93 -6.95 -8.14
N GLY A 159 -2.02 -7.92 -7.97
CA GLY A 159 -1.25 -8.46 -9.09
C GLY A 159 -2.13 -9.05 -10.19
N GLN A 160 -3.19 -9.78 -9.82
CA GLN A 160 -4.20 -10.26 -10.79
C GLN A 160 -4.95 -9.11 -11.48
N ALA A 161 -5.25 -8.04 -10.75
CA ALA A 161 -5.92 -6.87 -11.32
C ALA A 161 -5.00 -6.12 -12.31
N VAL A 162 -3.70 -6.01 -12.02
CA VAL A 162 -2.69 -5.50 -12.95
C VAL A 162 -2.65 -6.38 -14.21
N ALA A 163 -2.49 -7.69 -14.04
CA ALA A 163 -2.40 -8.62 -15.17
C ALA A 163 -3.61 -8.52 -16.12
N ARG A 164 -4.84 -8.51 -15.57
CA ARG A 164 -6.06 -8.33 -16.38
C ARG A 164 -6.09 -7.01 -17.13
N ARG A 165 -5.59 -5.93 -16.53
CA ARG A 165 -5.64 -4.57 -17.12
C ARG A 165 -4.55 -4.32 -18.15
N ILE A 166 -3.39 -4.95 -18.00
CA ILE A 166 -2.30 -4.78 -18.97
C ILE A 166 -2.42 -5.74 -20.17
N ARG A 167 -3.17 -6.85 -20.04
CA ARG A 167 -3.37 -7.81 -21.12
C ARG A 167 -3.82 -7.16 -22.43
N PRO A 168 -4.80 -6.23 -22.45
CA PRO A 168 -5.24 -5.58 -23.69
C PRO A 168 -4.15 -4.76 -24.42
N PHE A 169 -3.06 -4.42 -23.74
CA PHE A 169 -1.91 -3.75 -24.38
C PHE A 169 -1.05 -4.71 -25.21
N GLY A 170 -1.30 -6.02 -25.14
CA GLY A 170 -0.54 -7.01 -25.91
C GLY A 170 0.85 -7.33 -25.35
N THR A 171 1.15 -6.93 -24.12
CA THR A 171 2.42 -7.22 -23.45
C THR A 171 2.50 -8.70 -23.03
N ARG A 172 3.70 -9.28 -23.03
CA ARG A 172 3.96 -10.57 -22.39
C ARG A 172 3.94 -10.41 -20.88
N ILE A 173 3.22 -11.30 -20.17
CA ILE A 173 3.03 -11.20 -18.73
C ILE A 173 3.66 -12.40 -18.03
N LEU A 174 4.63 -12.14 -17.18
CA LEU A 174 5.23 -13.12 -16.27
C LEU A 174 4.74 -12.84 -14.84
N VAL A 175 4.48 -13.89 -14.08
CA VAL A 175 4.16 -13.76 -12.65
C VAL A 175 5.06 -14.65 -11.81
N ASN A 176 5.41 -14.16 -10.63
CA ASN A 176 6.05 -14.93 -9.57
C ASN A 176 5.22 -14.79 -8.29
N ASP A 177 4.96 -15.91 -7.64
CA ASP A 177 4.30 -15.94 -6.33
C ASP A 177 4.85 -17.13 -5.53
N ILE A 178 4.81 -17.05 -4.20
CA ILE A 178 5.19 -18.14 -3.29
C ILE A 178 4.17 -19.28 -3.29
N VAL A 179 2.96 -19.03 -3.80
CA VAL A 179 1.93 -20.04 -3.99
C VAL A 179 1.62 -20.24 -5.47
N PRO A 180 1.18 -21.43 -5.88
CA PRO A 180 0.72 -21.67 -7.25
C PRO A 180 -0.48 -20.77 -7.58
N VAL A 181 -0.40 -20.06 -8.70
CA VAL A 181 -1.53 -19.30 -9.25
C VAL A 181 -2.51 -20.27 -9.90
N LYS A 182 -3.81 -20.00 -9.79
CA LYS A 182 -4.84 -20.88 -10.36
C LYS A 182 -4.64 -21.04 -11.88
N PRO A 183 -4.59 -22.28 -12.40
CA PRO A 183 -4.34 -22.52 -13.81
C PRO A 183 -5.32 -21.82 -14.77
N ASP A 184 -6.60 -21.81 -14.42
CA ASP A 184 -7.64 -21.13 -15.22
C ASP A 184 -7.31 -19.64 -15.40
N PHE A 185 -6.86 -18.98 -14.31
CA PHE A 185 -6.47 -17.57 -14.38
C PHE A 185 -5.27 -17.33 -15.31
N LEU A 186 -4.27 -18.21 -15.25
CA LEU A 186 -3.09 -18.14 -16.12
C LEU A 186 -3.48 -18.28 -17.59
N ILE A 187 -4.30 -19.31 -17.91
CA ILE A 187 -4.74 -19.60 -19.27
C ILE A 187 -5.60 -18.45 -19.82
N GLU A 188 -6.63 -18.03 -19.08
CA GLU A 188 -7.55 -16.98 -19.51
C GLU A 188 -6.86 -15.64 -19.78
N ASN A 189 -5.78 -15.35 -19.06
CA ASN A 189 -5.07 -14.08 -19.16
C ASN A 189 -3.75 -14.16 -19.93
N HIS A 190 -3.42 -15.33 -20.50
CA HIS A 190 -2.15 -15.59 -21.23
C HIS A 190 -0.92 -15.22 -20.39
N ILE A 191 -0.86 -15.73 -19.13
CA ILE A 191 0.18 -15.43 -18.15
C ILE A 191 1.07 -16.66 -17.97
N GLU A 192 2.36 -16.45 -17.85
CA GLU A 192 3.34 -17.48 -17.50
C GLU A 192 3.74 -17.31 -16.03
N GLN A 193 3.52 -18.35 -15.20
CA GLN A 193 4.11 -18.37 -13.84
C GLN A 193 5.52 -18.93 -13.93
N VAL A 194 6.50 -18.16 -13.44
CA VAL A 194 7.92 -18.46 -13.56
C VAL A 194 8.67 -18.25 -12.23
N PRO A 195 9.86 -18.85 -12.05
CA PRO A 195 10.75 -18.52 -10.94
C PRO A 195 11.14 -17.04 -10.94
N LEU A 196 11.41 -16.47 -9.74
CA LEU A 196 11.78 -15.05 -9.59
C LEU A 196 12.97 -14.65 -10.47
N GLU A 197 14.02 -15.47 -10.53
CA GLU A 197 15.22 -15.17 -11.33
C GLU A 197 14.90 -15.04 -12.82
N GLN A 198 14.02 -15.88 -13.35
CA GLN A 198 13.59 -15.80 -14.75
C GLN A 198 12.76 -14.54 -14.98
N LEU A 199 11.81 -14.23 -14.09
CA LEU A 199 11.02 -13.02 -14.16
C LEU A 199 11.92 -11.78 -14.23
N LEU A 200 12.90 -11.66 -13.33
CA LEU A 200 13.81 -10.51 -13.27
C LEU A 200 14.66 -10.38 -14.55
N ARG A 201 15.16 -11.48 -15.11
CA ARG A 201 15.99 -11.45 -16.32
C ARG A 201 15.23 -11.10 -17.59
N GLU A 202 13.96 -11.48 -17.67
CA GLU A 202 13.18 -11.35 -18.89
C GLU A 202 12.29 -10.12 -18.93
N SER A 203 12.02 -9.48 -17.79
CA SER A 203 11.10 -8.35 -17.70
C SER A 203 11.73 -7.01 -18.03
N ASP A 204 10.98 -6.17 -18.74
CA ASP A 204 11.28 -4.76 -18.99
C ASP A 204 10.66 -3.86 -17.90
N PHE A 205 9.52 -4.30 -17.34
CA PHE A 205 8.92 -3.72 -16.16
C PHE A 205 8.75 -4.80 -15.09
N VAL A 206 9.23 -4.53 -13.87
CA VAL A 206 9.04 -5.39 -12.70
C VAL A 206 8.18 -4.65 -11.70
N THR A 207 7.04 -5.20 -11.32
CA THR A 207 6.11 -4.55 -10.39
C THR A 207 5.81 -5.43 -9.17
N CYS A 208 5.95 -4.86 -7.96
CA CYS A 208 5.79 -5.55 -6.68
C CYS A 208 4.38 -5.36 -6.12
N HIS A 209 3.71 -6.47 -5.81
CA HIS A 209 2.37 -6.53 -5.24
C HIS A 209 2.26 -7.58 -4.13
N THR A 210 3.32 -7.73 -3.34
CA THR A 210 3.41 -8.67 -2.22
C THR A 210 3.03 -8.02 -0.91
N ASP A 211 2.54 -8.80 0.04
CA ASP A 211 2.48 -8.38 1.45
C ASP A 211 3.89 -8.30 2.03
N LEU A 212 4.10 -7.44 3.03
CA LEU A 212 5.36 -7.41 3.78
C LEU A 212 5.37 -8.54 4.82
N ASN A 213 6.29 -9.47 4.64
CA ASN A 213 6.50 -10.61 5.52
C ASN A 213 7.98 -11.07 5.43
N PRO A 214 8.43 -12.06 6.21
CA PRO A 214 9.82 -12.51 6.17
C PRO A 214 10.32 -12.98 4.79
N THR A 215 9.44 -13.45 3.89
CA THR A 215 9.83 -13.91 2.55
C THR A 215 9.90 -12.80 1.51
N SER A 216 9.26 -11.65 1.76
CA SER A 216 9.21 -10.51 0.85
C SER A 216 10.07 -9.34 1.30
N ARG A 217 10.50 -9.29 2.56
CA ARG A 217 11.42 -8.25 3.05
C ARG A 217 12.74 -8.31 2.30
N HIS A 218 13.14 -7.17 1.70
CA HIS A 218 14.33 -7.05 0.84
C HIS A 218 14.41 -8.15 -0.23
N LEU A 219 13.25 -8.57 -0.75
CA LEU A 219 13.18 -9.48 -1.89
C LEU A 219 13.92 -8.91 -3.09
N ILE A 220 13.77 -7.60 -3.28
CA ILE A 220 14.56 -6.82 -4.25
C ILE A 220 15.73 -6.19 -3.49
N ASN A 221 16.93 -6.67 -3.78
CA ASN A 221 18.20 -6.30 -3.16
C ASN A 221 19.30 -6.25 -4.22
N GLU A 222 20.55 -6.01 -3.82
CA GLU A 222 21.69 -5.91 -4.77
C GLU A 222 21.77 -7.12 -5.72
N LYS A 223 21.63 -8.34 -5.19
CA LYS A 223 21.69 -9.57 -5.98
C LYS A 223 20.56 -9.63 -7.01
N THR A 224 19.32 -9.38 -6.60
CA THR A 224 18.14 -9.46 -7.47
C THR A 224 18.10 -8.30 -8.46
N LEU A 225 18.51 -7.08 -8.06
CA LEU A 225 18.67 -5.95 -8.97
C LEU A 225 19.72 -6.23 -10.07
N SER A 226 20.81 -6.94 -9.74
CA SER A 226 21.83 -7.32 -10.73
C SER A 226 21.35 -8.32 -11.79
N MET A 227 20.21 -8.98 -11.56
CA MET A 227 19.59 -9.92 -12.53
C MET A 227 18.67 -9.20 -13.51
N MET A 228 18.23 -7.96 -13.21
CA MET A 228 17.36 -7.18 -14.08
C MET A 228 18.08 -6.69 -15.34
N LYS A 229 17.31 -6.43 -16.39
CA LYS A 229 17.85 -5.80 -17.60
C LYS A 229 18.34 -4.37 -17.29
N PRO A 230 19.41 -3.88 -17.90
CA PRO A 230 19.81 -2.48 -17.77
C PRO A 230 18.74 -1.48 -18.23
N THR A 231 17.83 -1.92 -19.08
CA THR A 231 16.68 -1.14 -19.56
C THR A 231 15.43 -1.29 -18.68
N ALA A 232 15.47 -2.14 -17.66
CA ALA A 232 14.30 -2.44 -16.83
C ALA A 232 13.94 -1.29 -15.89
N VAL A 233 12.65 -1.19 -15.60
CA VAL A 233 12.07 -0.28 -14.62
C VAL A 233 11.43 -1.08 -13.49
N LEU A 234 11.78 -0.73 -12.24
CA LEU A 234 11.20 -1.32 -11.04
C LEU A 234 10.05 -0.45 -10.52
N ILE A 235 8.93 -1.08 -10.17
CA ILE A 235 7.73 -0.39 -9.65
C ILE A 235 7.36 -0.99 -8.30
N ASN A 236 7.21 -0.15 -7.27
CA ASN A 236 6.74 -0.59 -5.96
C ASN A 236 5.54 0.24 -5.47
N THR A 237 4.39 -0.40 -5.44
CA THR A 237 3.14 0.10 -4.87
C THR A 237 2.64 -0.80 -3.75
N SER A 238 3.54 -1.62 -3.16
CA SER A 238 3.22 -2.57 -2.08
C SER A 238 3.64 -2.05 -0.71
N ARG A 239 4.88 -2.33 -0.29
CA ARG A 239 5.51 -1.83 0.95
C ARG A 239 6.97 -1.47 0.68
N GLY A 240 7.46 -0.39 1.27
CA GLY A 240 8.85 0.07 1.11
C GLY A 240 9.88 -1.02 1.38
N PRO A 241 9.84 -1.71 2.54
CA PRO A 241 10.83 -2.74 2.89
C PRO A 241 10.79 -4.02 2.04
N VAL A 242 9.96 -4.12 0.99
CA VAL A 242 10.08 -5.17 -0.04
C VAL A 242 11.35 -4.96 -0.89
N ILE A 243 11.79 -3.72 -0.99
CA ILE A 243 13.00 -3.32 -1.68
C ILE A 243 14.04 -2.84 -0.65
N ASP A 244 15.28 -3.26 -0.78
CA ASP A 244 16.42 -2.62 -0.14
C ASP A 244 16.64 -1.27 -0.84
N GLU A 245 16.19 -0.18 -0.19
CA GLU A 245 16.16 1.16 -0.77
C GLU A 245 17.58 1.69 -1.05
N LYS A 246 18.55 1.31 -0.22
CA LYS A 246 19.96 1.66 -0.44
C LYS A 246 20.50 0.97 -1.69
N ALA A 247 20.27 -0.34 -1.81
CA ALA A 247 20.71 -1.09 -2.99
C ALA A 247 20.03 -0.59 -4.27
N LEU A 248 18.76 -0.19 -4.20
CA LEU A 248 18.04 0.43 -5.30
C LEU A 248 18.70 1.75 -5.74
N ALA A 249 18.99 2.65 -4.79
CA ALA A 249 19.63 3.93 -5.09
C ALA A 249 21.02 3.73 -5.74
N GLU A 250 21.82 2.80 -5.24
CA GLU A 250 23.12 2.45 -5.80
C GLU A 250 22.99 1.86 -7.23
N ALA A 251 22.01 0.97 -7.46
CA ALA A 251 21.76 0.38 -8.78
C ALA A 251 21.32 1.43 -9.81
N LEU A 252 20.46 2.37 -9.44
CA LEU A 252 20.01 3.47 -10.28
C LEU A 252 21.16 4.43 -10.61
N ALA A 253 21.98 4.81 -9.63
CA ALA A 253 23.12 5.69 -9.82
C ALA A 253 24.18 5.06 -10.73
N ALA A 254 24.36 3.73 -10.64
CA ALA A 254 25.28 2.97 -11.48
C ALA A 254 24.73 2.61 -12.86
N GLY A 255 23.48 2.96 -13.18
CA GLY A 255 22.82 2.59 -14.43
C GLY A 255 22.60 1.07 -14.60
N LYS A 256 22.53 0.31 -13.51
CA LYS A 256 22.25 -1.13 -13.54
C LYS A 256 20.80 -1.42 -13.96
N ILE A 257 19.89 -0.48 -13.69
CA ILE A 257 18.51 -0.46 -14.18
C ILE A 257 18.17 0.93 -14.69
N ALA A 258 17.21 1.05 -15.59
CA ALA A 258 16.87 2.31 -16.24
C ALA A 258 16.12 3.29 -15.33
N GLY A 259 15.30 2.80 -14.43
CA GLY A 259 14.50 3.66 -13.58
C GLY A 259 13.70 2.93 -12.51
N ALA A 260 13.03 3.70 -11.67
CA ALA A 260 12.10 3.16 -10.69
C ALA A 260 10.88 4.07 -10.48
N ALA A 261 9.75 3.48 -10.08
CA ALA A 261 8.59 4.19 -9.57
C ALA A 261 8.25 3.68 -8.17
N MET A 262 8.27 4.57 -7.19
CA MET A 262 8.11 4.25 -5.78
C MET A 262 6.95 5.05 -5.20
N ASP A 263 5.91 4.37 -4.75
CA ASP A 263 4.82 4.99 -3.99
C ASP A 263 5.01 4.81 -2.47
N VAL A 264 5.88 3.87 -2.08
CA VAL A 264 6.15 3.46 -0.70
C VAL A 264 7.64 3.38 -0.43
N PHE A 265 8.06 3.62 0.83
CA PHE A 265 9.47 3.74 1.22
C PHE A 265 9.75 2.98 2.52
N GLU A 266 11.02 2.65 2.79
CA GLU A 266 11.41 2.01 4.06
C GLU A 266 11.13 2.92 5.26
N THR A 267 11.32 4.22 5.07
CA THR A 267 10.97 5.25 6.06
C THR A 267 9.95 6.20 5.45
N GLU A 268 8.80 6.33 6.08
CA GLU A 268 7.72 7.24 5.66
C GLU A 268 7.37 8.22 6.79
N PRO A 269 7.34 9.55 6.50
CA PRO A 269 7.59 10.21 5.20
C PRO A 269 9.03 10.03 4.70
N LEU A 270 9.22 9.94 3.37
CA LEU A 270 10.55 9.83 2.76
C LEU A 270 11.47 10.95 3.26
N PRO A 271 12.65 10.63 3.83
CA PRO A 271 13.59 11.62 4.35
C PRO A 271 13.99 12.66 3.31
N MET A 272 14.26 13.88 3.76
CA MET A 272 14.61 14.99 2.86
C MET A 272 15.98 14.80 2.17
N ASP A 273 16.85 14.04 2.78
CA ASP A 273 18.20 13.68 2.29
C ASP A 273 18.22 12.38 1.48
N SER A 274 17.07 11.73 1.27
CA SER A 274 17.00 10.53 0.43
C SER A 274 17.48 10.83 -0.99
N PRO A 275 18.44 10.04 -1.52
CA PRO A 275 18.96 10.23 -2.87
C PRO A 275 17.89 10.06 -3.95
N LEU A 276 16.84 9.28 -3.70
CA LEU A 276 15.75 9.06 -4.65
C LEU A 276 15.03 10.36 -5.04
N ARG A 277 15.03 11.39 -4.15
CA ARG A 277 14.39 12.68 -4.43
C ARG A 277 15.05 13.46 -5.58
N SER A 278 16.32 13.26 -5.81
CA SER A 278 17.10 14.00 -6.82
C SER A 278 17.38 13.20 -8.10
N MET A 279 17.01 11.92 -8.13
CA MET A 279 17.24 11.06 -9.29
C MET A 279 16.24 11.35 -10.42
N PRO A 280 16.66 11.78 -11.62
CA PRO A 280 15.76 12.15 -12.70
C PRO A 280 15.02 10.95 -13.33
N ASN A 281 15.52 9.74 -13.10
CA ASN A 281 14.98 8.47 -13.57
C ASN A 281 14.13 7.76 -12.49
N VAL A 282 13.68 8.48 -11.44
CA VAL A 282 12.84 7.96 -10.39
C VAL A 282 11.53 8.77 -10.33
N LEU A 283 10.40 8.09 -10.35
CA LEU A 283 9.10 8.67 -10.02
C LEU A 283 8.78 8.33 -8.57
N ILE A 284 8.44 9.32 -7.78
CA ILE A 284 8.09 9.14 -6.36
C ILE A 284 6.71 9.70 -6.07
N ALA A 285 5.96 9.03 -5.19
CA ALA A 285 4.66 9.50 -4.71
C ALA A 285 4.52 9.22 -3.21
N PRO A 286 3.65 9.94 -2.49
CA PRO A 286 3.60 9.92 -1.03
C PRO A 286 2.62 8.87 -0.49
N HIS A 287 2.80 7.58 -0.83
CA HIS A 287 1.96 6.44 -0.41
C HIS A 287 0.46 6.70 -0.71
N ASN A 288 0.18 7.10 -1.95
CA ASN A 288 -1.15 7.55 -2.36
C ASN A 288 -1.74 6.80 -3.57
N CYS A 289 -1.11 5.72 -4.00
CA CYS A 289 -1.60 4.88 -5.11
C CYS A 289 -2.97 4.25 -4.85
N ASN A 290 -3.39 4.20 -3.60
CA ASN A 290 -4.67 3.66 -3.17
C ASN A 290 -5.81 4.69 -3.21
N PHE A 291 -5.51 5.99 -3.37
CA PHE A 291 -6.51 7.04 -3.25
C PHE A 291 -7.51 7.01 -4.41
N SER A 292 -8.78 6.89 -4.04
CA SER A 292 -9.95 7.10 -4.88
C SER A 292 -11.08 7.54 -3.96
N PRO A 293 -11.81 8.64 -4.23
CA PRO A 293 -12.88 9.10 -3.35
C PRO A 293 -13.90 8.00 -3.01
N VAL A 294 -14.29 7.20 -4.01
CA VAL A 294 -15.24 6.09 -3.83
C VAL A 294 -14.63 4.96 -3.00
N ALA A 295 -13.36 4.61 -3.25
CA ALA A 295 -12.68 3.57 -2.48
C ALA A 295 -12.47 4.00 -1.02
N CYS A 296 -12.01 5.24 -0.80
CA CYS A 296 -11.82 5.79 0.53
C CYS A 296 -13.13 5.81 1.32
N GLU A 297 -14.21 6.27 0.72
CA GLU A 297 -15.53 6.32 1.37
C GLU A 297 -15.99 4.92 1.81
N ARG A 298 -15.80 3.92 0.96
CA ARG A 298 -16.10 2.52 1.32
C ARG A 298 -15.24 2.04 2.49
N VAL A 299 -13.95 2.40 2.50
CA VAL A 299 -13.04 2.02 3.59
C VAL A 299 -13.39 2.74 4.89
N HIS A 300 -13.74 4.03 4.84
CA HIS A 300 -14.20 4.76 6.03
C HIS A 300 -15.34 4.02 6.73
N TRP A 301 -16.39 3.68 6.01
CA TRP A 301 -17.56 3.02 6.58
C TRP A 301 -17.30 1.59 7.02
N ASN A 302 -16.45 0.85 6.29
CA ASN A 302 -16.08 -0.49 6.72
C ASN A 302 -15.20 -0.46 7.98
N THR A 303 -14.33 0.54 8.12
CA THR A 303 -13.53 0.74 9.33
C THR A 303 -14.43 1.03 10.54
N ILE A 304 -15.45 1.88 10.37
CA ILE A 304 -16.45 2.13 11.43
C ILE A 304 -17.20 0.83 11.76
N ARG A 305 -17.64 0.08 10.76
CA ARG A 305 -18.33 -1.21 10.96
C ARG A 305 -17.46 -2.19 11.77
N ASN A 306 -16.22 -2.36 11.41
CA ASN A 306 -15.27 -3.23 12.12
C ASN A 306 -15.08 -2.80 13.58
N LEU A 307 -14.99 -1.49 13.82
CA LEU A 307 -14.92 -0.94 15.18
C LEU A 307 -16.16 -1.31 15.99
N LEU A 308 -17.35 -1.07 15.45
CA LEU A 308 -18.63 -1.36 16.15
C LEU A 308 -18.76 -2.85 16.46
N ILE A 309 -18.41 -3.73 15.51
CA ILE A 309 -18.37 -5.18 15.73
C ILE A 309 -17.45 -5.52 16.91
N GLY A 310 -16.22 -5.03 16.90
CA GLY A 310 -15.24 -5.34 17.93
C GLY A 310 -15.57 -4.76 19.31
N LEU A 311 -16.34 -3.67 19.36
CA LEU A 311 -16.87 -3.10 20.60
C LEU A 311 -18.18 -3.74 21.07
N GLY A 312 -18.77 -4.64 20.27
CA GLY A 312 -20.06 -5.26 20.56
C GLY A 312 -21.24 -4.26 20.53
N ILE A 313 -21.14 -3.24 19.69
CA ILE A 313 -22.19 -2.22 19.53
C ILE A 313 -23.10 -2.61 18.35
N PRO A 314 -24.46 -2.61 18.52
CA PRO A 314 -25.40 -2.80 17.42
C PRO A 314 -25.14 -1.77 16.30
N HIS A 315 -25.22 -2.23 15.06
CA HIS A 315 -24.87 -1.40 13.88
C HIS A 315 -25.71 -1.74 12.64
N ASP A 316 -26.90 -2.29 12.84
CA ASP A 316 -27.83 -2.64 11.77
C ASP A 316 -28.30 -1.42 10.97
N ASP A 317 -28.27 -0.25 11.61
CA ASP A 317 -28.63 1.05 11.05
C ASP A 317 -27.49 1.77 10.31
N LEU A 318 -26.26 1.19 10.28
CA LEU A 318 -25.07 1.86 9.76
C LEU A 318 -25.24 2.34 8.30
N ASP A 319 -25.93 1.58 7.46
CA ASP A 319 -26.16 1.95 6.06
C ASP A 319 -27.16 3.12 5.92
N GLU A 320 -28.05 3.33 6.89
CA GLU A 320 -28.94 4.50 6.95
C GLU A 320 -28.19 5.71 7.50
N VAL A 321 -27.40 5.51 8.56
CA VAL A 321 -26.50 6.53 9.11
C VAL A 321 -25.59 7.08 8.03
N LYS A 322 -25.00 6.21 7.22
CA LYS A 322 -24.14 6.58 6.08
C LYS A 322 -24.83 7.52 5.09
N LYS A 323 -26.12 7.35 4.83
CA LYS A 323 -26.88 8.22 3.91
C LYS A 323 -27.12 9.61 4.48
N SER A 324 -27.03 9.76 5.80
CA SER A 324 -27.32 11.00 6.51
C SER A 324 -26.08 11.90 6.64
N PHE A 325 -24.91 11.41 6.34
CA PHE A 325 -23.60 12.06 6.43
C PHE A 325 -22.78 11.91 5.13
#